data_0d8f39abd7f503a46250b7c6ab84a203
#
_entry.id   0d8f39abd7f503a46250b7c6ab84a203
#
_cell.length_a   1.000
_cell.length_b   1.000
_cell.length_c   1.000
_cell.angle_alpha   90.00
_cell.angle_beta   90.00
_cell.angle_gamma   90.00
#
_symmetry.space_group_name_H-M   'P 1'
#
loop_
_entity.id
_entity.type
_entity.pdbx_description
1 polymer ?
#
loop_
_entity_poly.entity_id
_entity_poly.type
_entity_poly.pdbx_seq_one_letter_code
_entity_poly.pdbx_strand_id
1 'polypeptide(L)'
;MKNYFRLIVLLTLILAGCAPKTEHNRKFIAHMGYSCRRTIAGENSLEAIRYAARAGFQTIELDVCLSKDSIPMAIHGYGLRPWLLDKDGNKVDHALRVKDFTAKELKEDFIVRTDNPEARTQIATLEEHLKLCKELGLLPFIEPKEYDATGRHYLDLVECADSIMGRGNYIITSNNFANRVIRDTLGVDDVKLMGILYQTTWEDIVQKGDIVMAICSKRYDNEAFAENVAKAKAAGLETESHADTFDRFDKINNADIDYVSTDLIAPDWYGQGKTVKLIRGRGERGLQKALRMCSEMPAVQFGAIYLEMEFKGSAKVILSEMEFEIAAETMRPMQYQLILPEKLPVFNVTECSDDFEVGRISVRIVEF
;
A
#
# COMPACT_ATOMS: atom_id res chain seq x y z
N MET A 1 -52.52 22.88 -0.89
CA MET A 1 -52.07 21.54 -0.51
C MET A 1 -51.19 20.85 -1.56
N LYS A 2 -51.43 21.00 -2.87
CA LYS A 2 -50.61 20.33 -3.93
C LYS A 2 -49.13 20.80 -4.03
N ASN A 3 -48.84 22.04 -3.63
CA ASN A 3 -47.49 22.61 -3.75
C ASN A 3 -46.56 22.20 -2.59
N TYR A 4 -47.09 21.89 -1.42
CA TYR A 4 -46.32 21.43 -0.28
C TYR A 4 -45.86 19.96 -0.44
N PHE A 5 -46.65 19.15 -1.12
CA PHE A 5 -46.33 17.76 -1.37
C PHE A 5 -45.14 17.61 -2.35
N ARG A 6 -45.06 18.51 -3.35
CA ARG A 6 -43.92 18.53 -4.29
C ARG A 6 -42.62 19.02 -3.62
N LEU A 7 -42.70 19.93 -2.66
CA LEU A 7 -41.54 20.43 -1.93
C LEU A 7 -40.98 19.38 -0.97
N ILE A 8 -41.85 18.61 -0.29
CA ILE A 8 -41.46 17.53 0.63
C ILE A 8 -40.85 16.37 -0.15
N VAL A 9 -41.38 16.00 -1.32
CA VAL A 9 -40.79 14.94 -2.17
C VAL A 9 -39.46 15.39 -2.75
N LEU A 10 -39.28 16.69 -3.07
CA LEU A 10 -38.00 17.21 -3.54
C LEU A 10 -36.94 17.25 -2.42
N LEU A 11 -37.35 17.61 -1.18
CA LEU A 11 -36.44 17.57 -0.01
C LEU A 11 -36.06 16.15 0.38
N THR A 12 -36.96 15.17 0.31
CA THR A 12 -36.66 13.77 0.58
C THR A 12 -35.76 13.16 -0.49
N LEU A 13 -35.88 13.56 -1.75
CA LEU A 13 -34.97 13.11 -2.82
C LEU A 13 -33.58 13.76 -2.71
N ILE A 14 -33.45 14.97 -2.17
CA ILE A 14 -32.17 15.62 -1.89
C ILE A 14 -31.49 14.96 -0.67
N LEU A 15 -32.22 14.51 0.34
CA LEU A 15 -31.72 13.83 1.51
C LEU A 15 -31.38 12.35 1.25
N ALA A 16 -32.01 11.70 0.26
CA ALA A 16 -31.69 10.34 -0.14
C ALA A 16 -30.40 10.24 -1.00
N GLY A 17 -29.88 11.35 -1.48
CA GLY A 17 -28.62 11.42 -2.25
C GLY A 17 -27.35 11.62 -1.40
N CYS A 18 -27.50 11.87 -0.11
CA CYS A 18 -26.40 11.94 0.87
C CYS A 18 -26.55 10.81 1.87
N ALA A 19 -26.43 9.56 1.43
CA ALA A 19 -25.95 8.55 2.36
C ALA A 19 -24.57 9.05 2.84
N PRO A 20 -24.34 9.21 4.16
CA PRO A 20 -23.01 9.51 4.63
C PRO A 20 -22.10 8.42 4.05
N LYS A 21 -21.08 8.80 3.25
CA LYS A 21 -19.93 7.91 3.06
C LYS A 21 -19.57 7.54 4.50
N THR A 22 -19.71 6.29 4.85
CA THR A 22 -19.14 5.78 6.09
C THR A 22 -17.66 6.14 5.98
N GLU A 23 -17.23 7.17 6.71
CA GLU A 23 -15.81 7.44 6.92
C GLU A 23 -15.29 6.21 7.65
N HIS A 24 -14.85 5.23 6.89
CA HIS A 24 -14.06 4.16 7.45
C HIS A 24 -12.80 4.83 7.96
N ASN A 25 -12.56 4.77 9.26
CA ASN A 25 -11.37 5.29 9.92
C ASN A 25 -10.15 4.39 9.60
N ARG A 26 -10.04 4.03 8.32
CA ARG A 26 -9.10 3.09 7.73
C ARG A 26 -7.75 3.74 7.57
N LYS A 27 -6.70 3.05 7.98
CA LYS A 27 -5.31 3.46 7.79
C LYS A 27 -4.72 2.75 6.58
N PHE A 28 -3.86 3.43 5.85
CA PHE A 28 -3.15 2.86 4.72
C PHE A 28 -1.69 2.60 5.11
N ILE A 29 -1.22 1.39 4.83
CA ILE A 29 0.17 0.99 5.01
C ILE A 29 0.88 1.12 3.66
N ALA A 30 1.91 1.93 3.60
CA ALA A 30 2.80 2.01 2.45
C ALA A 30 3.69 0.76 2.43
N HIS A 31 3.32 -0.23 1.65
CA HIS A 31 4.07 -1.48 1.52
C HIS A 31 5.44 -1.22 0.90
N MET A 32 6.50 -1.76 1.51
CA MET A 32 7.90 -1.48 1.14
C MET A 32 8.22 0.02 0.99
N GLY A 33 7.59 0.88 1.82
CA GLY A 33 7.80 2.32 1.79
C GLY A 33 7.04 3.06 0.70
N TYR A 34 6.18 2.39 -0.09
CA TYR A 34 5.42 2.98 -1.19
C TYR A 34 6.27 3.40 -2.40
N SER A 35 6.98 2.45 -2.94
CA SER A 35 7.81 2.68 -4.13
C SER A 35 7.02 2.86 -5.43
N CYS A 36 5.73 2.57 -5.41
CA CYS A 36 4.88 2.43 -6.60
C CYS A 36 5.51 1.50 -7.65
N ARG A 37 5.92 0.31 -7.20
CA ARG A 37 6.65 -0.68 -8.00
C ARG A 37 7.92 -0.12 -8.64
N ARG A 38 8.67 0.72 -7.88
CA ARG A 38 9.94 1.37 -8.26
C ARG A 38 9.82 2.51 -9.27
N THR A 39 8.61 2.89 -9.66
CA THR A 39 8.44 4.00 -10.61
C THR A 39 8.70 5.37 -10.00
N ILE A 40 8.50 5.52 -8.67
CA ILE A 40 8.73 6.78 -7.96
C ILE A 40 10.07 6.76 -7.24
N ALA A 41 10.33 5.69 -6.48
CA ALA A 41 11.53 5.49 -5.67
C ALA A 41 11.82 3.99 -5.55
N GLY A 42 12.97 3.63 -5.00
CA GLY A 42 13.28 2.22 -4.72
C GLY A 42 12.51 1.71 -3.51
N GLU A 43 12.16 0.43 -3.53
CA GLU A 43 11.51 -0.27 -2.43
C GLU A 43 12.37 -0.22 -1.16
N ASN A 44 11.74 0.00 0.00
CA ASN A 44 12.43 0.17 1.27
C ASN A 44 13.49 1.30 1.25
N SER A 45 13.30 2.37 0.47
CA SER A 45 14.19 3.52 0.49
C SER A 45 13.65 4.66 1.36
N LEU A 46 14.52 5.52 1.88
CA LEU A 46 14.12 6.72 2.63
C LEU A 46 13.28 7.67 1.75
N GLU A 47 13.57 7.73 0.44
CA GLU A 47 12.78 8.53 -0.50
C GLU A 47 11.35 8.00 -0.64
N ALA A 48 11.18 6.66 -0.73
CA ALA A 48 9.85 6.05 -0.78
C ALA A 48 9.01 6.46 0.45
N ILE A 49 9.60 6.45 1.65
CA ILE A 49 8.93 6.90 2.89
C ILE A 49 8.53 8.37 2.83
N ARG A 50 9.41 9.26 2.31
CA ARG A 50 9.06 10.68 2.13
C ARG A 50 7.91 10.88 1.18
N TYR A 51 7.88 10.11 0.08
CA TYR A 51 6.75 10.11 -0.84
C TYR A 51 5.47 9.60 -0.20
N ALA A 52 5.54 8.50 0.55
CA ALA A 52 4.39 7.98 1.27
C ALA A 52 3.79 9.01 2.23
N ALA A 53 4.62 9.69 3.02
CA ALA A 53 4.16 10.73 3.94
C ALA A 53 3.45 11.87 3.21
N ARG A 54 3.99 12.34 2.06
CA ARG A 54 3.35 13.36 1.23
C ARG A 54 2.01 12.88 0.63
N ALA A 55 1.93 11.59 0.26
CA ALA A 55 0.72 10.97 -0.24
C ALA A 55 -0.32 10.70 0.87
N GLY A 56 -0.02 11.05 2.14
CA GLY A 56 -0.96 10.96 3.26
C GLY A 56 -1.03 9.60 3.94
N PHE A 57 -0.05 8.72 3.71
CA PHE A 57 0.07 7.49 4.49
C PHE A 57 0.34 7.80 5.96
N GLN A 58 -0.28 7.03 6.85
CA GLN A 58 -0.07 7.10 8.29
C GLN A 58 0.85 6.00 8.80
N THR A 59 1.02 4.97 8.00
CA THR A 59 1.80 3.79 8.36
C THR A 59 2.69 3.34 7.21
N ILE A 60 3.84 2.76 7.56
CA ILE A 60 4.86 2.26 6.62
C ILE A 60 5.16 0.81 6.96
N GLU A 61 5.26 -0.04 5.96
CA GLU A 61 5.83 -1.37 6.13
C GLU A 61 7.28 -1.35 5.65
N LEU A 62 8.16 -2.00 6.43
CA LEU A 62 9.60 -2.07 6.24
C LEU A 62 10.08 -3.50 6.35
N ASP A 63 10.67 -4.02 5.30
CA ASP A 63 11.35 -5.31 5.30
C ASP A 63 12.77 -5.19 5.86
N VAL A 64 13.21 -6.15 6.64
CA VAL A 64 14.52 -6.09 7.29
C VAL A 64 15.31 -7.38 7.14
N CYS A 65 16.56 -7.25 6.65
CA CYS A 65 17.59 -8.31 6.66
C CYS A 65 18.84 -7.85 7.39
N LEU A 66 19.62 -8.77 7.95
CA LEU A 66 20.89 -8.46 8.60
C LEU A 66 22.04 -8.39 7.62
N SER A 67 22.88 -7.37 7.79
CA SER A 67 24.21 -7.32 7.19
C SER A 67 25.18 -8.32 7.86
N LYS A 68 26.38 -8.48 7.29
CA LYS A 68 27.44 -9.34 7.83
C LYS A 68 27.85 -8.99 9.27
N ASP A 69 27.79 -7.72 9.60
CA ASP A 69 28.10 -7.19 10.93
C ASP A 69 26.83 -7.05 11.81
N SER A 70 25.77 -7.78 11.45
CA SER A 70 24.50 -7.86 12.20
C SER A 70 23.76 -6.52 12.36
N ILE A 71 23.98 -5.57 11.46
CA ILE A 71 23.20 -4.33 11.43
C ILE A 71 21.92 -4.56 10.61
N PRO A 72 20.72 -4.23 11.15
CA PRO A 72 19.47 -4.34 10.41
C PRO A 72 19.41 -3.36 9.23
N MET A 73 19.29 -3.88 8.02
CA MET A 73 19.19 -3.12 6.77
C MET A 73 17.78 -3.21 6.22
N ALA A 74 17.23 -2.11 5.73
CA ALA A 74 15.90 -2.10 5.12
C ALA A 74 15.98 -2.63 3.69
N ILE A 75 15.62 -3.90 3.50
CA ILE A 75 15.64 -4.60 2.21
C ILE A 75 14.77 -5.86 2.26
N HIS A 76 14.01 -6.09 1.17
CA HIS A 76 13.10 -7.23 1.05
C HIS A 76 13.82 -8.53 0.62
N GLY A 77 14.62 -9.11 1.47
CA GLY A 77 15.14 -10.46 1.27
C GLY A 77 16.64 -10.58 1.06
N TYR A 78 17.09 -11.83 1.07
CA TYR A 78 18.51 -12.19 1.23
C TYR A 78 19.41 -11.84 0.06
N GLY A 79 18.87 -11.87 -1.18
CA GLY A 79 19.63 -11.61 -2.41
C GLY A 79 19.62 -10.13 -2.77
N LEU A 80 20.75 -9.59 -3.21
CA LEU A 80 20.85 -8.17 -3.56
C LEU A 80 20.18 -7.84 -4.89
N ARG A 81 20.33 -8.71 -5.90
CA ARG A 81 19.97 -8.43 -7.29
C ARG A 81 18.53 -7.94 -7.56
N PRO A 82 17.50 -8.44 -6.89
CA PRO A 82 16.15 -7.93 -7.13
C PRO A 82 15.96 -6.48 -6.67
N TRP A 83 16.73 -6.04 -5.65
CA TRP A 83 16.48 -4.84 -4.88
C TRP A 83 17.53 -3.76 -5.05
N LEU A 84 18.77 -4.15 -5.38
CA LEU A 84 19.91 -3.23 -5.48
C LEU A 84 20.54 -3.26 -6.88
N LEU A 85 21.21 -2.18 -7.18
CA LEU A 85 22.18 -2.01 -8.26
C LEU A 85 23.54 -1.75 -7.62
N ASP A 86 24.64 -1.93 -8.36
CA ASP A 86 25.92 -1.40 -7.93
C ASP A 86 25.93 0.14 -7.94
N LYS A 87 26.95 0.75 -7.38
CA LYS A 87 27.10 2.21 -7.33
C LYS A 87 27.09 2.90 -8.69
N ASP A 88 27.41 2.16 -9.76
CA ASP A 88 27.43 2.66 -11.15
C ASP A 88 26.07 2.45 -11.86
N GLY A 89 25.09 1.82 -11.16
CA GLY A 89 23.75 1.57 -11.66
C GLY A 89 23.60 0.27 -12.46
N ASN A 90 24.56 -0.63 -12.41
CA ASN A 90 24.51 -1.90 -13.10
C ASN A 90 23.84 -2.97 -12.22
N LYS A 91 23.33 -4.02 -12.88
CA LYS A 91 22.77 -5.19 -12.18
C LYS A 91 23.87 -5.94 -11.45
N VAL A 92 23.66 -6.20 -10.17
CA VAL A 92 24.58 -7.01 -9.34
C VAL A 92 24.46 -8.51 -9.64
N ASP A 93 25.47 -9.29 -9.26
CA ASP A 93 25.45 -10.73 -9.39
C ASP A 93 24.31 -11.34 -8.55
N HIS A 94 23.66 -12.37 -9.09
CA HIS A 94 22.56 -13.08 -8.43
C HIS A 94 22.99 -13.89 -7.20
N ALA A 95 24.27 -14.22 -7.08
CA ALA A 95 24.82 -14.97 -5.95
C ALA A 95 25.03 -14.10 -4.71
N LEU A 96 25.13 -12.77 -4.84
CA LEU A 96 25.40 -11.86 -3.73
C LEU A 96 24.22 -11.79 -2.75
N ARG A 97 24.56 -11.81 -1.45
CA ARG A 97 23.60 -11.80 -0.36
C ARG A 97 23.88 -10.63 0.59
N VAL A 98 22.84 -10.12 1.25
CA VAL A 98 22.94 -9.03 2.25
C VAL A 98 23.99 -9.37 3.31
N LYS A 99 23.97 -10.59 3.84
CA LYS A 99 24.87 -11.09 4.89
C LYS A 99 26.35 -11.23 4.48
N ASP A 100 26.66 -11.09 3.20
CA ASP A 100 28.05 -11.19 2.72
C ASP A 100 28.80 -9.86 2.90
N PHE A 101 28.07 -8.76 3.13
CA PHE A 101 28.58 -7.40 3.22
C PHE A 101 28.26 -6.76 4.59
N THR A 102 29.18 -5.96 5.09
CA THR A 102 28.91 -5.08 6.23
C THR A 102 27.90 -4.00 5.85
N ALA A 103 27.24 -3.40 6.83
CA ALA A 103 26.33 -2.27 6.57
C ALA A 103 27.03 -1.12 5.85
N LYS A 104 28.31 -0.88 6.17
CA LYS A 104 29.13 0.13 5.49
C LYS A 104 29.34 -0.20 4.02
N GLU A 105 29.76 -1.44 3.69
CA GLU A 105 29.94 -1.87 2.31
C GLU A 105 28.64 -1.82 1.52
N LEU A 106 27.50 -2.24 2.13
CA LEU A 106 26.20 -2.14 1.49
C LEU A 106 25.84 -0.69 1.11
N LYS A 107 26.15 0.28 1.97
CA LYS A 107 25.88 1.70 1.72
C LYS A 107 26.84 2.33 0.72
N GLU A 108 28.10 1.89 0.68
CA GLU A 108 29.13 2.49 -0.19
C GLU A 108 29.13 1.90 -1.61
N ASP A 109 28.78 0.62 -1.76
CA ASP A 109 28.94 -0.11 -3.01
C ASP A 109 27.61 -0.31 -3.78
N PHE A 110 26.46 -0.09 -3.13
CA PHE A 110 25.16 -0.35 -3.73
C PHE A 110 24.18 0.83 -3.58
N ILE A 111 23.26 0.91 -4.54
CA ILE A 111 22.13 1.83 -4.54
C ILE A 111 20.82 1.05 -4.63
N VAL A 112 19.75 1.59 -4.06
CA VAL A 112 18.44 0.97 -4.15
C VAL A 112 17.93 1.05 -5.60
N ARG A 113 17.47 -0.08 -6.11
CA ARG A 113 16.97 -0.17 -7.48
C ARG A 113 15.69 0.60 -7.64
N THR A 114 15.66 1.51 -8.61
CA THR A 114 14.49 2.26 -9.03
C THR A 114 14.54 2.52 -10.52
N ASP A 115 13.37 2.63 -11.15
CA ASP A 115 13.22 3.01 -12.56
C ASP A 115 13.30 4.55 -12.71
N ASN A 116 13.21 5.30 -11.61
CA ASN A 116 13.41 6.75 -11.56
C ASN A 116 14.88 7.08 -11.21
N PRO A 117 15.72 7.51 -12.16
CA PRO A 117 17.12 7.82 -11.89
C PRO A 117 17.33 8.92 -10.86
N GLU A 118 16.41 9.88 -10.75
CA GLU A 118 16.50 11.01 -9.82
C GLU A 118 16.20 10.60 -8.37
N ALA A 119 15.49 9.48 -8.17
CA ALA A 119 15.20 8.90 -6.87
C ALA A 119 16.20 7.81 -6.44
N ARG A 120 17.34 7.68 -7.11
CA ARG A 120 18.41 6.74 -6.73
C ARG A 120 19.04 7.17 -5.43
N THR A 121 19.01 6.29 -4.45
CA THR A 121 19.57 6.52 -3.11
C THR A 121 20.36 5.30 -2.65
N GLN A 122 21.24 5.50 -1.69
CA GLN A 122 21.90 4.39 -0.99
C GLN A 122 20.89 3.59 -0.20
N ILE A 123 21.20 2.31 0.03
CA ILE A 123 20.47 1.51 1.02
C ILE A 123 20.65 2.13 2.42
N ALA A 124 19.62 2.07 3.24
CA ALA A 124 19.66 2.60 4.60
C ALA A 124 19.40 1.51 5.65
N THR A 125 19.83 1.77 6.88
CA THR A 125 19.59 0.90 8.02
C THR A 125 18.16 1.05 8.55
N LEU A 126 17.68 0.06 9.30
CA LEU A 126 16.41 0.18 10.03
C LEU A 126 16.41 1.41 10.95
N GLU A 127 17.52 1.69 11.62
CA GLU A 127 17.66 2.85 12.49
C GLU A 127 17.37 4.18 11.75
N GLU A 128 17.94 4.35 10.54
CA GLU A 128 17.70 5.54 9.71
C GLU A 128 16.23 5.64 9.29
N HIS A 129 15.59 4.51 8.95
CA HIS A 129 14.18 4.45 8.61
C HIS A 129 13.28 4.82 9.78
N LEU A 130 13.55 4.27 10.96
CA LEU A 130 12.76 4.56 12.16
C LEU A 130 12.89 6.02 12.62
N LYS A 131 14.08 6.61 12.50
CA LYS A 131 14.27 8.04 12.75
C LYS A 131 13.42 8.89 11.82
N LEU A 132 13.39 8.54 10.52
CA LEU A 132 12.55 9.23 9.54
C LEU A 132 11.05 9.01 9.81
N CYS A 133 10.63 7.80 10.15
CA CYS A 133 9.25 7.53 10.53
C CYS A 133 8.82 8.37 11.73
N LYS A 134 9.66 8.47 12.75
CA LYS A 134 9.42 9.31 13.93
C LYS A 134 9.30 10.79 13.59
N GLU A 135 10.19 11.31 12.74
CA GLU A 135 10.16 12.68 12.25
C GLU A 135 8.87 13.00 11.51
N LEU A 136 8.42 12.08 10.66
CA LEU A 136 7.21 12.23 9.84
C LEU A 136 5.91 11.83 10.55
N GLY A 137 5.98 11.32 11.78
CA GLY A 137 4.81 10.87 12.53
C GLY A 137 4.17 9.58 11.99
N LEU A 138 4.95 8.71 11.34
CA LEU A 138 4.48 7.46 10.74
C LEU A 138 4.63 6.29 11.72
N LEU A 139 3.65 5.37 11.72
CA LEU A 139 3.72 4.11 12.47
C LEU A 139 4.40 3.04 11.61
N PRO A 140 5.58 2.52 11.97
CA PRO A 140 6.24 1.47 11.22
C PRO A 140 5.68 0.09 11.57
N PHE A 141 5.44 -0.71 10.52
CA PHE A 141 5.30 -2.16 10.55
C PHE A 141 6.64 -2.73 10.09
N ILE A 142 7.30 -3.50 10.93
CA ILE A 142 8.66 -4.01 10.68
C ILE A 142 8.56 -5.51 10.41
N GLU A 143 8.94 -5.94 9.20
CA GLU A 143 8.90 -7.35 8.80
C GLU A 143 10.32 -7.94 8.75
N PRO A 144 10.74 -8.74 9.76
CA PRO A 144 11.98 -9.48 9.69
C PRO A 144 11.88 -10.59 8.64
N LYS A 145 12.75 -10.55 7.65
CA LYS A 145 12.79 -11.54 6.55
C LYS A 145 13.68 -12.75 6.84
N GLU A 146 14.51 -12.68 7.87
CA GLU A 146 15.41 -13.75 8.20
C GLU A 146 14.88 -14.66 9.29
N TYR A 147 15.16 -15.96 9.10
CA TYR A 147 14.95 -16.94 10.16
C TYR A 147 16.19 -16.98 11.06
N ASP A 148 15.99 -16.69 12.32
CA ASP A 148 17.00 -16.80 13.36
C ASP A 148 16.52 -17.73 14.48
N ALA A 149 17.04 -18.96 14.50
CA ALA A 149 16.71 -19.98 15.50
C ALA A 149 17.10 -19.57 16.92
N THR A 150 18.04 -18.64 17.08
CA THR A 150 18.48 -18.14 18.40
C THR A 150 17.56 -17.06 18.95
N GLY A 151 16.77 -16.41 18.10
CA GLY A 151 15.92 -15.28 18.45
C GLY A 151 16.67 -13.96 18.67
N ARG A 152 18.00 -13.95 18.62
CA ARG A 152 18.81 -12.75 18.91
C ARG A 152 18.49 -11.61 17.94
N HIS A 153 18.36 -11.91 16.66
CA HIS A 153 17.97 -10.95 15.64
C HIS A 153 16.66 -10.24 15.98
N TYR A 154 15.64 -10.97 16.43
CA TYR A 154 14.35 -10.37 16.78
C TYR A 154 14.44 -9.47 17.99
N LEU A 155 15.30 -9.84 18.97
CA LEU A 155 15.55 -8.97 20.12
C LEU A 155 16.26 -7.67 19.69
N ASP A 156 17.27 -7.77 18.84
CA ASP A 156 18.00 -6.60 18.31
C ASP A 156 17.07 -5.65 17.55
N LEU A 157 16.08 -6.18 16.78
CA LEU A 157 15.06 -5.38 16.12
C LEU A 157 14.15 -4.67 17.13
N VAL A 158 13.71 -5.35 18.17
CA VAL A 158 12.88 -4.77 19.23
C VAL A 158 13.66 -3.70 19.98
N GLU A 159 14.91 -3.96 20.37
CA GLU A 159 15.77 -2.99 21.05
C GLU A 159 16.02 -1.74 20.20
N CYS A 160 16.26 -1.90 18.90
CA CYS A 160 16.41 -0.79 17.95
C CYS A 160 15.12 0.03 17.88
N ALA A 161 13.98 -0.62 17.68
CA ALA A 161 12.69 0.06 17.58
C ALA A 161 12.31 0.79 18.86
N ASP A 162 12.50 0.17 20.02
CA ASP A 162 12.26 0.79 21.32
C ASP A 162 13.09 2.05 21.56
N SER A 163 14.37 1.98 21.21
CA SER A 163 15.29 3.09 21.42
C SER A 163 14.91 4.36 20.65
N ILE A 164 14.27 4.20 19.51
CA ILE A 164 13.93 5.30 18.58
C ILE A 164 12.46 5.68 18.69
N MET A 165 11.57 4.72 18.51
CA MET A 165 10.13 4.95 18.48
C MET A 165 9.50 4.96 19.88
N GLY A 166 10.08 4.22 20.81
CA GLY A 166 9.47 3.89 22.10
C GLY A 166 8.48 2.71 21.99
N ARG A 167 8.41 1.92 23.05
CA ARG A 167 7.55 0.75 23.15
C ARG A 167 6.10 1.08 22.78
N GLY A 168 5.48 0.25 21.95
CA GLY A 168 4.10 0.42 21.54
C GLY A 168 3.86 1.37 20.36
N ASN A 169 4.91 2.05 19.85
CA ASN A 169 4.82 2.94 18.68
C ASN A 169 5.35 2.30 17.38
N TYR A 170 5.37 0.99 17.33
CA TYR A 170 5.68 0.16 16.16
C TYR A 170 4.97 -1.18 16.25
N ILE A 171 4.89 -1.91 15.16
CA ILE A 171 4.31 -3.24 15.07
C ILE A 171 5.34 -4.15 14.39
N ILE A 172 5.62 -5.32 14.96
CA ILE A 172 6.41 -6.35 14.28
C ILE A 172 5.45 -7.20 13.46
N THR A 173 5.64 -7.18 12.15
CA THR A 173 4.90 -7.99 11.20
C THR A 173 5.74 -9.21 10.88
N SER A 174 5.26 -10.40 11.13
CA SER A 174 6.09 -11.53 10.77
C SER A 174 5.33 -12.82 10.56
N ASN A 175 6.05 -13.76 9.96
CA ASN A 175 5.66 -15.16 10.03
C ASN A 175 5.60 -15.59 11.50
N ASN A 176 4.88 -16.67 11.76
CA ASN A 176 4.64 -17.19 13.11
C ASN A 176 5.85 -17.42 13.96
N PHE A 177 6.97 -17.69 13.32
CA PHE A 177 8.17 -18.07 14.06
C PHE A 177 8.73 -16.86 14.82
N ALA A 178 8.86 -15.69 14.19
CA ALA A 178 9.38 -14.50 14.86
C ALA A 178 8.44 -14.02 15.99
N ASN A 179 7.12 -14.01 15.75
CA ASN A 179 6.14 -13.66 16.77
C ASN A 179 6.22 -14.62 17.97
N ARG A 180 6.36 -15.92 17.69
CA ARG A 180 6.51 -16.95 18.71
C ARG A 180 7.81 -16.76 19.51
N VAL A 181 8.93 -16.50 18.82
CA VAL A 181 10.22 -16.27 19.49
C VAL A 181 10.16 -15.02 20.36
N ILE A 182 9.61 -13.93 19.86
CA ILE A 182 9.50 -12.68 20.62
C ILE A 182 8.71 -12.90 21.90
N ARG A 183 7.55 -13.54 21.83
CA ARG A 183 6.69 -13.73 23.00
C ARG A 183 7.13 -14.91 23.90
N ASP A 184 7.36 -16.08 23.29
CA ASP A 184 7.52 -17.31 24.07
C ASP A 184 8.97 -17.51 24.50
N THR A 185 9.96 -17.06 23.71
CA THR A 185 11.38 -17.29 23.96
C THR A 185 12.07 -16.09 24.60
N LEU A 186 11.77 -14.88 24.15
CA LEU A 186 12.39 -13.66 24.68
C LEU A 186 11.58 -13.05 25.84
N GLY A 187 10.37 -13.53 26.09
CA GLY A 187 9.50 -13.02 27.16
C GLY A 187 9.09 -11.56 26.96
N VAL A 188 8.95 -11.12 25.72
CA VAL A 188 8.59 -9.74 25.40
C VAL A 188 7.09 -9.66 25.08
N ASP A 189 6.27 -9.57 26.12
CA ASP A 189 4.81 -9.65 26.00
C ASP A 189 4.13 -8.35 25.54
N ASP A 190 4.81 -7.22 25.66
CA ASP A 190 4.26 -5.89 25.42
C ASP A 190 4.62 -5.32 24.03
N VAL A 191 5.30 -6.07 23.18
CA VAL A 191 5.52 -5.74 21.76
C VAL A 191 4.25 -6.00 20.98
N LYS A 192 3.83 -5.02 20.19
CA LYS A 192 2.70 -5.18 19.26
C LYS A 192 3.09 -6.06 18.10
N LEU A 193 2.33 -7.10 17.84
CA LEU A 193 2.59 -8.08 16.79
C LEU A 193 1.44 -8.15 15.79
N MET A 194 1.74 -8.41 14.53
CA MET A 194 0.77 -8.77 13.50
C MET A 194 0.99 -10.22 13.07
N GLY A 195 -0.04 -11.06 13.19
CA GLY A 195 -0.04 -12.43 12.70
C GLY A 195 -0.66 -12.54 11.33
N ILE A 196 -0.14 -13.42 10.47
CA ILE A 196 -0.63 -13.62 9.10
C ILE A 196 -1.44 -14.92 9.02
N LEU A 197 -2.76 -14.80 8.87
CA LEU A 197 -3.72 -15.92 8.97
C LEU A 197 -3.40 -17.12 8.06
N TYR A 198 -2.80 -16.93 6.90
CA TYR A 198 -2.45 -18.05 6.02
C TYR A 198 -1.10 -18.71 6.32
N GLN A 199 -0.28 -18.07 7.16
CA GLN A 199 1.01 -18.60 7.61
C GLN A 199 0.89 -19.23 9.00
N THR A 200 -0.22 -18.97 9.70
CA THR A 200 -0.49 -19.47 11.04
C THR A 200 -1.96 -19.84 11.21
N THR A 201 -2.28 -20.50 12.31
CA THR A 201 -3.65 -20.79 12.66
C THR A 201 -4.29 -19.60 13.36
N TRP A 202 -5.62 -19.56 13.32
CA TRP A 202 -6.41 -18.59 14.07
C TRP A 202 -6.08 -18.65 15.57
N GLU A 203 -6.02 -19.85 16.09
CA GLU A 203 -5.77 -20.11 17.49
C GLU A 203 -4.39 -19.59 17.94
N ASP A 204 -3.38 -19.78 17.11
CA ASP A 204 -2.03 -19.25 17.38
C ASP A 204 -2.02 -17.72 17.50
N ILE A 205 -2.68 -17.00 16.57
CA ILE A 205 -2.74 -15.53 16.59
C ILE A 205 -3.42 -15.05 17.87
N VAL A 206 -4.59 -15.59 18.17
CA VAL A 206 -5.40 -15.16 19.33
C VAL A 206 -4.73 -15.53 20.66
N GLN A 207 -4.21 -16.76 20.78
CA GLN A 207 -3.57 -17.22 22.03
C GLN A 207 -2.27 -16.50 22.33
N LYS A 208 -1.55 -16.06 21.29
CA LYS A 208 -0.30 -15.31 21.46
C LYS A 208 -0.50 -13.83 21.69
N GLY A 209 -1.75 -13.36 21.65
CA GLY A 209 -2.08 -11.98 21.90
C GLY A 209 -1.56 -11.03 20.82
N ASP A 210 -1.50 -11.49 19.55
CA ASP A 210 -1.29 -10.58 18.42
C ASP A 210 -2.41 -9.55 18.44
N ILE A 211 -2.10 -8.33 18.03
CA ILE A 211 -3.10 -7.24 18.05
C ILE A 211 -3.67 -6.96 16.66
N VAL A 212 -2.97 -7.35 15.61
CA VAL A 212 -3.41 -7.21 14.22
C VAL A 212 -3.40 -8.58 13.55
N MET A 213 -4.42 -8.87 12.77
CA MET A 213 -4.50 -10.05 11.92
C MET A 213 -4.47 -9.65 10.46
N ALA A 214 -3.43 -10.09 9.74
CA ALA A 214 -3.38 -9.96 8.30
C ALA A 214 -4.20 -11.07 7.62
N ILE A 215 -5.18 -10.67 6.80
CA ILE A 215 -6.11 -11.55 6.10
C ILE A 215 -5.93 -11.36 4.60
N CYS A 216 -5.30 -12.31 3.92
CA CYS A 216 -4.98 -12.20 2.50
C CYS A 216 -6.25 -12.29 1.63
N SER A 217 -6.66 -11.19 1.04
CA SER A 217 -7.86 -11.09 0.19
C SER A 217 -7.82 -11.99 -1.06
N LYS A 218 -6.63 -12.44 -1.49
CA LYS A 218 -6.46 -13.38 -2.61
C LYS A 218 -6.86 -14.82 -2.28
N ARG A 219 -6.82 -15.20 -1.00
CA ARG A 219 -6.96 -16.60 -0.58
C ARG A 219 -8.39 -17.01 -0.25
N TYR A 220 -9.26 -16.03 -0.08
CA TYR A 220 -10.65 -16.23 0.32
C TYR A 220 -11.59 -15.65 -0.75
N ASP A 221 -12.74 -16.25 -0.97
CA ASP A 221 -13.83 -15.59 -1.68
C ASP A 221 -14.40 -14.42 -0.86
N ASN A 222 -15.39 -13.71 -1.37
CA ASN A 222 -15.90 -12.50 -0.71
C ASN A 222 -16.59 -12.82 0.62
N GLU A 223 -17.29 -13.94 0.72
CA GLU A 223 -18.02 -14.37 1.92
C GLU A 223 -17.02 -14.79 3.02
N ALA A 224 -16.13 -15.73 2.72
CA ALA A 224 -15.12 -16.22 3.65
C ALA A 224 -14.14 -15.10 4.09
N PHE A 225 -13.85 -14.14 3.22
CA PHE A 225 -13.06 -12.97 3.59
C PHE A 225 -13.77 -12.11 4.63
N ALA A 226 -15.04 -11.75 4.37
CA ALA A 226 -15.85 -10.94 5.29
C ALA A 226 -16.09 -11.66 6.63
N GLU A 227 -16.31 -12.97 6.62
CA GLU A 227 -16.44 -13.79 7.83
C GLU A 227 -15.16 -13.78 8.69
N ASN A 228 -13.98 -13.94 8.06
CA ASN A 228 -12.71 -13.89 8.78
C ASN A 228 -12.45 -12.50 9.38
N VAL A 229 -12.79 -11.42 8.66
CA VAL A 229 -12.70 -10.06 9.19
C VAL A 229 -13.63 -9.87 10.39
N ALA A 230 -14.89 -10.25 10.28
CA ALA A 230 -15.85 -10.14 11.37
C ALA A 230 -15.43 -10.96 12.60
N LYS A 231 -14.89 -12.17 12.39
CA LYS A 231 -14.38 -13.03 13.45
C LYS A 231 -13.16 -12.40 14.16
N ALA A 232 -12.24 -11.79 13.39
CA ALA A 232 -11.09 -11.09 13.97
C ALA A 232 -11.52 -9.90 14.84
N LYS A 233 -12.43 -9.09 14.34
CA LYS A 233 -13.02 -7.96 15.07
C LYS A 233 -13.73 -8.40 16.36
N ALA A 234 -14.51 -9.48 16.29
CA ALA A 234 -15.18 -10.04 17.47
C ALA A 234 -14.19 -10.55 18.54
N ALA A 235 -13.00 -10.95 18.13
CA ALA A 235 -11.90 -11.32 19.05
C ALA A 235 -11.08 -10.12 19.55
N GLY A 236 -11.44 -8.89 19.16
CA GLY A 236 -10.74 -7.66 19.57
C GLY A 236 -9.48 -7.34 18.79
N LEU A 237 -9.28 -8.01 17.64
CA LEU A 237 -8.14 -7.76 16.77
C LEU A 237 -8.43 -6.63 15.77
N GLU A 238 -7.42 -5.81 15.48
CA GLU A 238 -7.40 -5.00 14.26
C GLU A 238 -7.10 -5.91 13.05
N THR A 239 -7.54 -5.51 11.87
CA THR A 239 -7.42 -6.32 10.66
C THR A 239 -6.64 -5.61 9.59
N GLU A 240 -5.82 -6.35 8.85
CA GLU A 240 -5.03 -5.88 7.71
C GLU A 240 -5.34 -6.70 6.45
N SER A 241 -5.30 -6.08 5.29
CA SER A 241 -5.26 -6.78 4.01
C SER A 241 -4.57 -5.99 2.93
N HIS A 242 -3.82 -6.69 2.08
CA HIS A 242 -3.10 -6.10 0.96
C HIS A 242 -3.96 -5.98 -0.30
N ALA A 243 -3.92 -4.80 -0.95
CA ALA A 243 -4.65 -4.51 -2.18
C ALA A 243 -3.85 -3.63 -3.15
N ASP A 244 -3.48 -4.21 -4.30
CA ASP A 244 -2.89 -3.49 -5.42
C ASP A 244 -3.80 -3.35 -6.62
N THR A 245 -4.95 -4.01 -6.60
CA THR A 245 -5.91 -4.03 -7.69
C THR A 245 -7.29 -3.62 -7.19
N PHE A 246 -8.12 -3.11 -8.09
CA PHE A 246 -9.45 -2.60 -7.72
C PHE A 246 -10.39 -3.67 -7.20
N ASP A 247 -10.40 -4.85 -7.83
CA ASP A 247 -11.22 -5.97 -7.38
C ASP A 247 -10.88 -6.35 -5.93
N ARG A 248 -9.60 -6.32 -5.55
CA ARG A 248 -9.19 -6.54 -4.17
C ARG A 248 -9.54 -5.36 -3.27
N PHE A 249 -9.33 -4.15 -3.75
CA PHE A 249 -9.70 -2.97 -3.00
C PHE A 249 -11.22 -2.90 -2.78
N ASP A 250 -12.04 -3.25 -3.78
CA ASP A 250 -13.48 -3.37 -3.62
C ASP A 250 -13.87 -4.41 -2.57
N LYS A 251 -13.23 -5.59 -2.60
CA LYS A 251 -13.43 -6.63 -1.59
C LYS A 251 -13.12 -6.12 -0.19
N ILE A 252 -11.96 -5.48 -0.01
CA ILE A 252 -11.53 -4.87 1.25
C ILE A 252 -12.47 -3.73 1.64
N ASN A 253 -12.92 -2.94 0.68
CA ASN A 253 -13.80 -1.79 0.91
C ASN A 253 -15.19 -2.19 1.42
N ASN A 254 -15.66 -3.37 1.05
CA ASN A 254 -16.92 -3.96 1.52
C ASN A 254 -16.79 -4.68 2.87
N ALA A 255 -15.58 -4.83 3.39
CA ALA A 255 -15.30 -5.39 4.70
C ALA A 255 -14.75 -4.29 5.64
N ASP A 256 -14.95 -4.46 6.92
CA ASP A 256 -14.50 -3.48 7.94
C ASP A 256 -13.02 -3.69 8.29
N ILE A 257 -12.13 -3.51 7.30
CA ILE A 257 -10.68 -3.61 7.45
C ILE A 257 -10.12 -2.32 8.06
N ASP A 258 -9.23 -2.42 9.04
CA ASP A 258 -8.59 -1.29 9.71
C ASP A 258 -7.37 -0.77 8.95
N TYR A 259 -6.57 -1.67 8.36
CA TYR A 259 -5.37 -1.34 7.62
C TYR A 259 -5.44 -1.92 6.20
N VAL A 260 -5.09 -1.10 5.22
CA VAL A 260 -4.88 -1.54 3.83
C VAL A 260 -3.43 -1.34 3.47
N SER A 261 -2.69 -2.43 3.28
CA SER A 261 -1.34 -2.35 2.72
C SER A 261 -1.39 -2.35 1.20
N THR A 262 -0.55 -1.54 0.57
CA THR A 262 -0.59 -1.34 -0.87
C THR A 262 0.70 -0.77 -1.44
N ASP A 263 1.02 -1.16 -2.68
CA ASP A 263 2.07 -0.55 -3.50
C ASP A 263 1.55 0.61 -4.37
N LEU A 264 0.22 0.69 -4.60
CA LEU A 264 -0.33 1.51 -5.68
C LEU A 264 -1.41 2.50 -5.25
N ILE A 265 -2.14 2.24 -4.15
CA ILE A 265 -3.32 3.02 -3.77
C ILE A 265 -2.96 4.01 -2.67
N ALA A 266 -3.04 5.32 -2.91
CA ALA A 266 -2.76 6.32 -1.88
C ALA A 266 -4.00 6.70 -1.05
N PRO A 267 -3.81 7.14 0.19
CA PRO A 267 -4.88 7.56 1.09
C PRO A 267 -5.70 8.76 0.60
N ASP A 268 -5.20 9.52 -0.38
CA ASP A 268 -5.85 10.74 -0.88
C ASP A 268 -7.26 10.55 -1.47
N TRP A 269 -7.72 9.33 -1.67
CA TRP A 269 -9.14 9.05 -1.89
C TRP A 269 -10.07 9.75 -0.88
N TYR A 270 -9.55 10.08 0.27
CA TYR A 270 -10.26 10.70 1.39
C TYR A 270 -10.07 12.22 1.46
N GLY A 271 -9.56 12.85 0.40
CA GLY A 271 -9.53 14.30 0.29
C GLY A 271 -8.23 14.97 0.72
N GLN A 272 -7.15 14.22 0.86
CA GLN A 272 -5.81 14.78 1.06
C GLN A 272 -5.24 15.28 -0.28
N GLY A 273 -4.34 16.23 -0.24
CA GLY A 273 -3.73 16.84 -1.41
C GLY A 273 -4.58 17.92 -2.08
N LYS A 274 -3.94 18.71 -2.93
CA LYS A 274 -4.56 19.82 -3.67
C LYS A 274 -5.03 19.36 -5.03
N THR A 275 -6.33 19.35 -5.27
CA THR A 275 -6.87 19.09 -6.62
C THR A 275 -6.47 20.22 -7.58
N VAL A 276 -5.59 19.91 -8.51
CA VAL A 276 -5.14 20.85 -9.56
C VAL A 276 -6.03 20.78 -10.80
N LYS A 277 -6.69 19.64 -11.04
CA LYS A 277 -7.63 19.46 -12.15
C LYS A 277 -8.71 18.44 -11.82
N LEU A 278 -9.94 18.74 -12.22
CA LEU A 278 -11.07 17.82 -12.21
C LEU A 278 -11.71 17.78 -13.59
N ILE A 279 -11.74 16.60 -14.20
CA ILE A 279 -12.34 16.37 -15.52
C ILE A 279 -13.52 15.43 -15.30
N ARG A 280 -14.68 15.78 -15.86
CA ARG A 280 -15.88 14.93 -15.82
C ARG A 280 -16.36 14.65 -17.23
N GLY A 281 -16.87 13.43 -17.43
CA GLY A 281 -17.38 12.98 -18.71
C GLY A 281 -18.41 11.86 -18.56
N ARG A 282 -18.92 11.42 -19.69
CA ARG A 282 -19.81 10.26 -19.76
C ARG A 282 -19.65 9.58 -21.12
N GLY A 283 -19.69 8.25 -21.10
CA GLY A 283 -19.56 7.43 -22.27
C GLY A 283 -18.16 7.45 -22.87
N GLU A 284 -17.97 6.71 -23.95
CA GLU A 284 -16.68 6.56 -24.60
C GLU A 284 -16.07 7.89 -25.07
N ARG A 285 -16.88 8.80 -25.63
CA ARG A 285 -16.42 10.15 -26.02
C ARG A 285 -15.96 10.97 -24.81
N GLY A 286 -16.62 10.81 -23.67
CA GLY A 286 -16.23 11.44 -22.42
C GLY A 286 -14.90 10.91 -21.92
N LEU A 287 -14.68 9.60 -22.00
CA LEU A 287 -13.43 8.94 -21.67
C LEU A 287 -12.28 9.46 -22.56
N GLN A 288 -12.43 9.41 -23.87
CA GLN A 288 -11.42 9.90 -24.82
C GLN A 288 -11.06 11.37 -24.60
N LYS A 289 -12.08 12.21 -24.30
CA LYS A 289 -11.84 13.61 -23.94
C LYS A 289 -11.05 13.75 -22.63
N ALA A 290 -11.42 12.98 -21.60
CA ALA A 290 -10.73 13.03 -20.32
C ALA A 290 -9.27 12.60 -20.45
N LEU A 291 -8.99 11.53 -21.19
CA LEU A 291 -7.65 11.03 -21.47
C LEU A 291 -6.78 12.07 -22.20
N ARG A 292 -7.32 12.68 -23.27
CA ARG A 292 -6.62 13.74 -23.98
C ARG A 292 -6.30 14.92 -23.09
N MET A 293 -7.27 15.36 -22.26
CA MET A 293 -7.04 16.46 -21.32
C MET A 293 -6.00 16.12 -20.25
N CYS A 294 -5.86 14.86 -19.85
CA CYS A 294 -4.80 14.42 -18.97
C CYS A 294 -3.43 14.50 -19.68
N SER A 295 -3.33 14.06 -20.93
CA SER A 295 -2.07 14.09 -21.68
C SER A 295 -1.58 15.51 -22.05
N GLU A 296 -2.48 16.48 -22.09
CA GLU A 296 -2.18 17.89 -22.39
C GLU A 296 -1.79 18.71 -21.12
N MET A 297 -1.85 18.12 -19.93
CA MET A 297 -1.54 18.85 -18.71
C MET A 297 -0.03 18.99 -18.47
N PRO A 298 0.40 20.10 -17.86
CA PRO A 298 1.77 20.20 -17.37
C PRO A 298 2.05 19.10 -16.34
N ALA A 299 3.25 18.56 -16.37
CA ALA A 299 3.69 17.56 -15.39
C ALA A 299 3.56 18.11 -13.98
N VAL A 300 3.00 17.31 -13.08
CA VAL A 300 2.98 17.60 -11.64
C VAL A 300 4.26 17.03 -11.08
N GLN A 301 4.98 17.77 -10.28
CA GLN A 301 6.27 17.34 -9.74
C GLN A 301 6.12 16.11 -8.84
N PHE A 302 5.05 16.06 -8.08
CA PHE A 302 4.64 14.91 -7.31
C PHE A 302 3.13 14.96 -7.06
N GLY A 303 2.43 13.88 -7.39
CA GLY A 303 0.98 13.85 -7.23
C GLY A 303 0.36 12.52 -7.62
N ALA A 304 -0.97 12.51 -7.77
CA ALA A 304 -1.72 11.34 -8.20
C ALA A 304 -2.82 11.68 -9.20
N ILE A 305 -3.16 10.72 -10.05
CA ILE A 305 -4.38 10.68 -10.83
C ILE A 305 -5.35 9.72 -10.16
N TYR A 306 -6.56 10.20 -9.90
CA TYR A 306 -7.70 9.40 -9.49
C TYR A 306 -8.66 9.31 -10.66
N LEU A 307 -8.83 8.10 -11.19
CA LEU A 307 -9.83 7.80 -12.20
C LEU A 307 -10.98 7.06 -11.57
N GLU A 308 -12.18 7.62 -11.65
CA GLU A 308 -13.43 6.90 -11.40
C GLU A 308 -14.16 6.73 -12.72
N MET A 309 -14.57 5.51 -13.05
CA MET A 309 -15.30 5.20 -14.27
C MET A 309 -16.36 4.14 -13.97
N GLU A 310 -17.59 4.39 -14.42
CA GLU A 310 -18.60 3.34 -14.48
C GLU A 310 -18.45 2.58 -15.80
N PHE A 311 -18.51 1.28 -15.76
CA PHE A 311 -18.42 0.43 -16.94
C PHE A 311 -19.30 -0.84 -16.82
N LYS A 312 -19.63 -1.42 -17.96
CA LYS A 312 -20.23 -2.75 -18.14
C LYS A 312 -19.48 -3.46 -19.25
N GLY A 313 -19.53 -4.79 -19.28
CA GLY A 313 -18.76 -5.60 -20.22
C GLY A 313 -17.32 -5.82 -19.76
N SER A 314 -16.46 -6.26 -20.65
CA SER A 314 -15.05 -6.48 -20.36
C SER A 314 -14.13 -5.69 -21.30
N ALA A 315 -12.99 -5.28 -20.78
CA ALA A 315 -11.95 -4.60 -21.56
C ALA A 315 -10.57 -4.81 -20.92
N LYS A 316 -9.52 -4.69 -21.73
CA LYS A 316 -8.16 -4.46 -21.26
C LYS A 316 -7.90 -2.98 -21.12
N VAL A 317 -7.37 -2.59 -19.97
CA VAL A 317 -7.02 -1.22 -19.65
C VAL A 317 -5.51 -1.13 -19.48
N ILE A 318 -4.89 -0.24 -20.23
CA ILE A 318 -3.46 0.08 -20.12
C ILE A 318 -3.35 1.46 -19.49
N LEU A 319 -2.69 1.53 -18.35
CA LEU A 319 -2.37 2.78 -17.68
C LEU A 319 -0.85 2.85 -17.49
N SER A 320 -0.22 3.71 -18.26
CA SER A 320 1.24 3.73 -18.43
C SER A 320 1.74 2.39 -18.98
N GLU A 321 2.52 1.64 -18.20
CA GLU A 321 3.06 0.31 -18.56
C GLU A 321 2.28 -0.84 -17.92
N MET A 322 1.22 -0.52 -17.14
CA MET A 322 0.41 -1.54 -16.47
C MET A 322 -0.81 -1.88 -17.30
N GLU A 323 -0.92 -3.16 -17.62
CA GLU A 323 -2.11 -3.76 -18.24
C GLU A 323 -2.93 -4.49 -17.18
N PHE A 324 -4.24 -4.31 -17.18
CA PHE A 324 -5.18 -5.04 -16.34
C PHE A 324 -6.51 -5.24 -17.04
N GLU A 325 -7.19 -6.29 -16.67
CA GLU A 325 -8.51 -6.63 -17.21
C GLU A 325 -9.61 -6.13 -16.27
N ILE A 326 -10.67 -5.59 -16.87
CA ILE A 326 -11.90 -5.22 -16.18
C ILE A 326 -13.06 -6.03 -16.75
N ALA A 327 -13.96 -6.48 -15.90
CA ALA A 327 -15.16 -7.18 -16.34
C ALA A 327 -16.32 -6.93 -15.36
N ALA A 328 -17.52 -6.64 -15.88
CA ALA A 328 -18.73 -6.51 -15.11
C ALA A 328 -19.98 -6.85 -15.93
N GLU A 329 -20.88 -7.64 -15.39
CA GLU A 329 -22.15 -8.00 -16.03
C GLU A 329 -23.16 -6.84 -16.02
N THR A 330 -23.07 -5.94 -15.04
CA THR A 330 -23.90 -4.76 -14.90
C THR A 330 -23.04 -3.51 -14.75
N MET A 331 -23.62 -2.31 -14.95
CA MET A 331 -22.92 -1.05 -14.78
C MET A 331 -22.30 -0.96 -13.37
N ARG A 332 -20.97 -0.96 -13.31
CA ARG A 332 -20.18 -1.01 -12.08
C ARG A 332 -19.19 0.15 -12.01
N PRO A 333 -19.01 0.81 -10.85
CA PRO A 333 -17.93 1.77 -10.68
C PRO A 333 -16.59 1.06 -10.60
N MET A 334 -15.61 1.61 -11.28
CA MET A 334 -14.20 1.31 -11.15
C MET A 334 -13.49 2.55 -10.66
N GLN A 335 -12.61 2.38 -9.70
CA GLN A 335 -11.76 3.45 -9.20
C GLN A 335 -10.31 3.08 -9.43
N TYR A 336 -9.50 3.99 -9.92
CA TYR A 336 -8.09 3.79 -10.16
C TYR A 336 -7.28 4.99 -9.71
N GLN A 337 -6.10 4.67 -9.19
CA GLN A 337 -5.14 5.65 -8.75
C GLN A 337 -3.76 5.33 -9.29
N LEU A 338 -3.10 6.33 -9.79
CA LEU A 338 -1.71 6.27 -10.17
C LEU A 338 -0.97 7.45 -9.55
N ILE A 339 0.16 7.17 -8.91
CA ILE A 339 1.09 8.22 -8.53
C ILE A 339 1.87 8.66 -9.76
N LEU A 340 1.98 9.97 -9.90
CA LEU A 340 2.65 10.59 -11.01
C LEU A 340 4.10 10.89 -10.66
N PRO A 341 5.07 10.18 -11.26
CA PRO A 341 6.36 10.74 -11.52
C PRO A 341 6.22 11.82 -12.61
N GLU A 342 7.24 12.44 -13.07
CA GLU A 342 7.29 13.61 -13.94
C GLU A 342 6.40 13.61 -15.21
N LYS A 343 5.78 12.49 -15.61
CA LYS A 343 4.95 12.41 -16.82
C LYS A 343 3.57 11.86 -16.50
N LEU A 344 2.56 12.50 -17.09
CA LEU A 344 1.21 11.98 -17.07
C LEU A 344 1.15 10.64 -17.81
N PRO A 345 0.52 9.61 -17.21
CA PRO A 345 0.44 8.29 -17.82
C PRO A 345 -0.43 8.30 -19.07
N VAL A 346 -0.10 7.45 -20.00
CA VAL A 346 -0.99 7.09 -21.11
C VAL A 346 -2.05 6.13 -20.55
N PHE A 347 -3.30 6.43 -20.83
CA PHE A 347 -4.42 5.56 -20.50
C PHE A 347 -5.13 5.13 -21.77
N ASN A 348 -5.22 3.83 -22.00
CA ASN A 348 -5.90 3.24 -23.14
C ASN A 348 -6.87 2.15 -22.68
N VAL A 349 -7.99 2.05 -23.39
CA VAL A 349 -8.91 0.92 -23.27
C VAL A 349 -8.85 0.14 -24.57
N THR A 350 -8.50 -1.12 -24.52
CA THR A 350 -8.32 -2.01 -25.66
C THR A 350 -9.05 -3.33 -25.46
N GLU A 351 -9.21 -4.11 -26.52
CA GLU A 351 -9.81 -5.46 -26.47
C GLU A 351 -11.17 -5.50 -25.74
N CYS A 352 -12.07 -4.58 -26.09
CA CYS A 352 -13.38 -4.51 -25.47
C CYS A 352 -14.29 -5.63 -25.96
N SER A 353 -15.14 -6.17 -25.07
CA SER A 353 -16.28 -7.01 -25.45
C SER A 353 -17.36 -6.20 -26.19
N ASP A 354 -18.22 -6.87 -26.96
CA ASP A 354 -19.28 -6.22 -27.75
C ASP A 354 -20.26 -5.43 -26.88
N ASP A 355 -20.44 -5.83 -25.62
CA ASP A 355 -21.33 -5.21 -24.65
C ASP A 355 -20.61 -4.20 -23.74
N PHE A 356 -19.34 -3.84 -24.05
CA PHE A 356 -18.59 -2.86 -23.26
C PHE A 356 -19.23 -1.49 -23.37
N GLU A 357 -19.58 -0.93 -22.24
CA GLU A 357 -20.20 0.38 -22.12
C GLU A 357 -19.53 1.18 -20.99
N VAL A 358 -19.26 2.45 -21.25
CA VAL A 358 -18.71 3.40 -20.28
C VAL A 358 -19.81 4.34 -19.80
N GLY A 359 -20.03 4.42 -18.50
CA GLY A 359 -20.97 5.31 -17.85
C GLY A 359 -20.34 6.66 -17.51
N ARG A 360 -20.48 7.09 -16.26
CA ARG A 360 -19.88 8.33 -15.74
C ARG A 360 -18.38 8.18 -15.57
N ILE A 361 -17.64 9.26 -15.80
CA ILE A 361 -16.21 9.33 -15.65
C ILE A 361 -15.85 10.57 -14.84
N SER A 362 -14.94 10.40 -13.91
CA SER A 362 -14.31 11.48 -13.16
C SER A 362 -12.81 11.23 -13.11
N VAL A 363 -12.02 12.18 -13.56
CA VAL A 363 -10.56 12.16 -13.42
C VAL A 363 -10.16 13.34 -12.56
N ARG A 364 -9.55 13.07 -11.42
CA ARG A 364 -9.04 14.10 -10.51
C ARG A 364 -7.53 13.99 -10.47
N ILE A 365 -6.85 15.09 -10.78
CA ILE A 365 -5.40 15.21 -10.67
C ILE A 365 -5.10 16.01 -9.40
N VAL A 366 -4.25 15.44 -8.57
CA VAL A 366 -3.92 15.95 -7.25
C VAL A 366 -2.42 16.16 -7.15
N GLU A 367 -2.00 17.26 -6.53
CA GLU A 367 -0.64 17.56 -6.13
C GLU A 367 -0.50 17.38 -4.62
N PHE A 368 0.56 16.67 -4.21
CA PHE A 368 0.87 16.42 -2.80
C PHE A 368 1.88 17.42 -2.22
#